data_10292a0b670d312a7828777771c23d28
#
_entry.id   10292a0b670d312a7828777771c23d28
#
_cell.length_a   1.000
_cell.length_b   1.000
_cell.length_c   1.000
_cell.angle_alpha   90.00
_cell.angle_beta   90.00
_cell.angle_gamma   90.00
#
_symmetry.space_group_name_H-M   'P 1'
#
loop_
_entity.id
_entity.type
_entity.pdbx_description
1 polymer ?
#
loop_
_entity_poly.entity_id
_entity_poly.type
_entity_poly.pdbx_seq_one_letter_code
_entity_poly.pdbx_strand_id
1 'polypeptide(L)'
;MTDDARTGGRTLIVTNDFPPRQGGIETFVRELADRFPPDEVVVLTATPTVPTDRGARFRHPVVRHPARTLLPTPRATAHAAEVARRYGCDRVWFGAAAPLALMAGRLRRTAGIRTVVATTHGHEVWWARVPGPRSLLRRIGTQVDTLTWLGDSTRGPIEAALAPGTRTARLVPGVDTGAFHPAVDGTPVRTRYGLGHRPVVLCAARLVPRKGQDTLIRALPWVRRAVPDAVLLLVGDGPYGPGLRQLALREGVLDAVFFAGGHPHHALPAFYAAADSFAMPCRTRRAGLEVEGLGIVYLEAAASGLPVVAGDSGGAPDTVREGETGYVVDGRSVAATADRLIRLLRDPRLARAMGDAGRRRAANEWSWDHSYATLRDLLAGRTAGCRTVGPRLPPARRTPAPGT
;
A
#
# COMPACT_ATOMS: atom_id res chain seq x y z
N MET A 1 -33.58 -28.82 -6.98
CA MET A 1 -32.76 -28.06 -7.97
C MET A 1 -32.84 -26.62 -7.58
N THR A 2 -31.77 -26.12 -7.04
CA THR A 2 -31.70 -24.99 -6.14
C THR A 2 -31.53 -23.68 -6.90
N ASP A 3 -32.50 -22.81 -6.72
CA ASP A 3 -32.53 -21.40 -7.18
C ASP A 3 -31.71 -20.51 -6.21
N ASP A 4 -30.40 -20.77 -6.08
CA ASP A 4 -29.50 -20.06 -5.13
C ASP A 4 -28.41 -19.24 -5.85
N ALA A 5 -28.59 -18.87 -7.12
CA ALA A 5 -27.58 -18.29 -7.96
C ALA A 5 -27.74 -16.79 -8.26
N ARG A 6 -28.70 -16.06 -7.66
CA ARG A 6 -28.93 -14.63 -7.96
C ARG A 6 -29.17 -13.74 -6.73
N THR A 7 -28.49 -13.97 -5.64
CA THR A 7 -28.51 -13.07 -4.46
C THR A 7 -27.34 -12.09 -4.40
N GLY A 8 -26.56 -11.91 -5.46
CA GLY A 8 -25.44 -10.99 -5.54
C GLY A 8 -25.87 -9.61 -6.05
N GLY A 9 -26.17 -8.64 -5.17
CA GLY A 9 -26.30 -7.25 -5.58
C GLY A 9 -25.00 -6.72 -6.18
N ARG A 10 -25.09 -5.75 -7.11
CA ARG A 10 -23.91 -5.15 -7.77
C ARG A 10 -23.25 -4.11 -6.87
N THR A 11 -21.94 -4.02 -6.92
CA THR A 11 -21.13 -3.07 -6.13
C THR A 11 -20.65 -1.91 -6.98
N LEU A 12 -20.89 -0.67 -6.54
CA LEU A 12 -20.25 0.53 -7.08
C LEU A 12 -18.93 0.75 -6.34
N ILE A 13 -17.81 0.71 -7.06
CA ILE A 13 -16.48 1.10 -6.56
C ILE A 13 -16.29 2.58 -6.84
N VAL A 14 -16.07 3.39 -5.80
CA VAL A 14 -15.82 4.85 -5.94
C VAL A 14 -14.39 5.14 -5.51
N THR A 15 -13.56 5.63 -6.43
CA THR A 15 -12.14 5.89 -6.17
C THR A 15 -11.55 6.96 -7.07
N ASN A 16 -10.52 7.66 -6.61
CA ASN A 16 -9.62 8.46 -7.44
C ASN A 16 -8.45 7.65 -7.97
N ASP A 17 -8.20 6.50 -7.34
CA ASP A 17 -6.99 5.70 -7.52
C ASP A 17 -7.34 4.49 -8.39
N PHE A 18 -7.30 4.74 -9.71
CA PHE A 18 -7.59 3.74 -10.74
C PHE A 18 -6.76 4.02 -12.00
N PRO A 19 -6.40 2.99 -12.80
CA PRO A 19 -5.65 3.19 -14.03
C PRO A 19 -6.23 4.27 -14.96
N PRO A 20 -5.35 5.03 -15.68
CA PRO A 20 -3.94 4.78 -15.96
C PRO A 20 -2.96 5.27 -14.87
N ARG A 21 -3.44 5.83 -13.76
CA ARG A 21 -2.56 6.16 -12.63
C ARG A 21 -1.87 4.91 -12.12
N GLN A 22 -0.61 5.08 -11.68
CA GLN A 22 0.22 4.00 -11.13
C GLN A 22 0.59 4.32 -9.68
N GLY A 23 0.39 3.34 -8.80
CA GLY A 23 0.72 3.43 -7.38
C GLY A 23 0.14 2.27 -6.59
N GLY A 24 0.46 2.22 -5.29
CA GLY A 24 0.03 1.10 -4.45
C GLY A 24 -1.49 1.04 -4.21
N ILE A 25 -2.17 2.19 -4.12
CA ILE A 25 -3.62 2.24 -3.93
C ILE A 25 -4.32 1.83 -5.24
N GLU A 26 -3.83 2.32 -6.37
CA GLU A 26 -4.34 1.97 -7.70
C GLU A 26 -4.23 0.46 -7.96
N THR A 27 -3.08 -0.14 -7.62
CA THR A 27 -2.87 -1.59 -7.70
C THR A 27 -3.85 -2.32 -6.78
N PHE A 28 -3.99 -1.87 -5.52
CA PHE A 28 -4.89 -2.48 -4.54
C PHE A 28 -6.35 -2.50 -5.02
N VAL A 29 -6.85 -1.36 -5.49
CA VAL A 29 -8.25 -1.26 -5.95
C VAL A 29 -8.47 -2.09 -7.21
N ARG A 30 -7.52 -2.05 -8.16
CA ARG A 30 -7.61 -2.80 -9.41
C ARG A 30 -7.58 -4.30 -9.16
N GLU A 31 -6.60 -4.80 -8.41
CA GLU A 31 -6.44 -6.23 -8.13
C GLU A 31 -7.69 -6.83 -7.47
N LEU A 32 -8.31 -6.09 -6.56
CA LEU A 32 -9.56 -6.54 -5.96
C LEU A 32 -10.74 -6.42 -6.92
N ALA A 33 -10.85 -5.33 -7.71
CA ALA A 33 -11.91 -5.17 -8.69
C ALA A 33 -11.87 -6.27 -9.76
N ASP A 34 -10.69 -6.61 -10.27
CA ASP A 34 -10.49 -7.61 -11.32
C ASP A 34 -10.82 -9.05 -10.87
N ARG A 35 -10.95 -9.30 -9.56
CA ARG A 35 -11.36 -10.59 -8.98
C ARG A 35 -12.88 -10.76 -8.89
N PHE A 36 -13.63 -9.67 -8.97
CA PHE A 36 -15.09 -9.79 -9.08
C PHE A 36 -15.50 -10.31 -10.46
N PRO A 37 -16.61 -11.06 -10.57
CA PRO A 37 -17.27 -11.30 -11.84
C PRO A 37 -17.53 -9.98 -12.57
N PRO A 38 -17.40 -9.94 -13.92
CA PRO A 38 -17.49 -8.69 -14.71
C PRO A 38 -18.81 -7.92 -14.55
N ASP A 39 -19.87 -8.61 -14.20
CA ASP A 39 -21.23 -8.08 -14.01
C ASP A 39 -21.54 -7.68 -12.56
N GLU A 40 -20.68 -8.00 -11.60
CA GLU A 40 -20.90 -7.71 -10.17
C GLU A 40 -20.36 -6.34 -9.72
N VAL A 41 -19.51 -5.68 -10.51
CA VAL A 41 -18.92 -4.40 -10.15
C VAL A 41 -19.02 -3.35 -11.27
N VAL A 42 -19.04 -2.09 -10.85
CA VAL A 42 -18.89 -0.90 -11.70
C VAL A 42 -17.93 0.05 -11.00
N VAL A 43 -16.99 0.60 -11.73
CA VAL A 43 -16.04 1.57 -11.18
C VAL A 43 -16.42 2.98 -11.58
N LEU A 44 -16.57 3.88 -10.60
CA LEU A 44 -16.64 5.31 -10.80
C LEU A 44 -15.34 5.96 -10.36
N THR A 45 -14.66 6.61 -11.30
CA THR A 45 -13.37 7.27 -11.06
C THR A 45 -13.30 8.65 -11.74
N ALA A 46 -12.27 9.42 -11.42
CA ALA A 46 -12.01 10.70 -12.06
C ALA A 46 -11.50 10.53 -13.50
N THR A 47 -11.63 11.57 -14.32
CA THR A 47 -10.98 11.63 -15.63
C THR A 47 -9.48 11.82 -15.45
N PRO A 48 -8.63 10.98 -16.06
CA PRO A 48 -7.18 11.09 -15.93
C PRO A 48 -6.64 12.33 -16.66
N THR A 49 -5.54 12.87 -16.15
CA THR A 49 -4.83 14.01 -16.78
C THR A 49 -3.99 13.61 -17.99
N VAL A 50 -3.61 12.33 -18.06
CA VAL A 50 -2.87 11.75 -19.18
C VAL A 50 -3.89 11.00 -20.05
N PRO A 51 -3.82 11.11 -21.39
CA PRO A 51 -4.70 10.33 -22.27
C PRO A 51 -4.64 8.84 -21.89
N THR A 52 -5.80 8.24 -21.68
CA THR A 52 -5.87 6.80 -21.52
C THR A 52 -5.46 6.16 -22.83
N ASP A 53 -4.54 5.21 -22.79
CA ASP A 53 -4.36 4.29 -23.90
C ASP A 53 -5.75 3.69 -24.21
N ARG A 54 -6.27 3.97 -25.43
CA ARG A 54 -7.60 3.51 -25.89
C ARG A 54 -7.70 1.99 -25.94
N GLY A 55 -6.58 1.28 -25.70
CA GLY A 55 -6.47 -0.17 -25.63
C GLY A 55 -6.65 -0.81 -24.26
N ALA A 56 -6.67 -0.05 -23.16
CA ALA A 56 -6.86 -0.62 -21.83
C ALA A 56 -8.29 -1.20 -21.68
N ARG A 57 -8.40 -2.52 -21.82
CA ARG A 57 -9.67 -3.24 -21.61
C ARG A 57 -9.81 -3.57 -20.13
N PHE A 58 -10.88 -3.08 -19.52
CA PHE A 58 -11.29 -3.47 -18.17
C PHE A 58 -12.33 -4.59 -18.27
N ARG A 59 -12.31 -5.52 -17.33
CA ARG A 59 -13.27 -6.63 -17.27
C ARG A 59 -14.68 -6.18 -16.89
N HIS A 60 -14.80 -5.00 -16.30
CA HIS A 60 -16.04 -4.42 -15.77
C HIS A 60 -16.23 -2.98 -16.27
N PRO A 61 -17.44 -2.42 -16.23
CA PRO A 61 -17.70 -1.05 -16.65
C PRO A 61 -16.91 -0.04 -15.80
N VAL A 62 -16.25 0.92 -16.48
CA VAL A 62 -15.55 2.03 -15.84
C VAL A 62 -16.20 3.35 -16.32
N VAL A 63 -16.84 4.04 -15.38
CA VAL A 63 -17.47 5.34 -15.61
C VAL A 63 -16.51 6.43 -15.13
N ARG A 64 -16.27 7.43 -15.97
CA ARG A 64 -15.39 8.54 -15.65
C ARG A 64 -16.19 9.81 -15.37
N HIS A 65 -16.00 10.35 -14.18
CA HIS A 65 -16.52 11.67 -13.81
C HIS A 65 -15.68 12.75 -14.51
N PRO A 66 -16.29 13.85 -15.04
CA PRO A 66 -15.55 14.89 -15.76
C PRO A 66 -14.44 15.60 -14.98
N ALA A 67 -14.53 15.64 -13.64
CA ALA A 67 -13.50 16.26 -12.81
C ALA A 67 -12.20 15.43 -12.83
N ARG A 68 -11.06 16.12 -12.75
CA ARG A 68 -9.72 15.50 -12.63
C ARG A 68 -9.48 14.82 -11.26
N THR A 69 -10.27 15.19 -10.27
CA THR A 69 -10.28 14.59 -8.93
C THR A 69 -11.70 14.55 -8.42
N LEU A 70 -12.15 13.36 -8.01
CA LEU A 70 -13.42 13.22 -7.32
C LEU A 70 -13.29 13.80 -5.92
N LEU A 71 -14.20 14.73 -5.60
CA LEU A 71 -14.41 15.24 -4.26
C LEU A 71 -15.86 14.97 -3.87
N PRO A 72 -16.22 14.89 -2.58
CA PRO A 72 -17.59 14.61 -2.13
C PRO A 72 -18.52 15.82 -2.29
N THR A 73 -18.51 16.41 -3.49
CA THR A 73 -19.39 17.53 -3.86
C THR A 73 -20.81 17.04 -4.14
N PRO A 74 -21.84 17.93 -4.08
CA PRO A 74 -23.20 17.57 -4.46
C PRO A 74 -23.31 16.99 -5.88
N ARG A 75 -22.56 17.54 -6.85
CA ARG A 75 -22.55 17.07 -8.24
C ARG A 75 -21.92 15.68 -8.38
N ALA A 76 -20.76 15.46 -7.77
CA ALA A 76 -20.09 14.15 -7.81
C ALA A 76 -20.93 13.07 -7.10
N THR A 77 -21.57 13.45 -5.97
CA THR A 77 -22.45 12.53 -5.25
C THR A 77 -23.72 12.20 -6.06
N ALA A 78 -24.32 13.19 -6.75
CA ALA A 78 -25.45 12.96 -7.63
C ALA A 78 -25.09 12.03 -8.81
N HIS A 79 -23.94 12.24 -9.44
CA HIS A 79 -23.43 11.37 -10.49
C HIS A 79 -23.17 9.94 -9.98
N ALA A 80 -22.57 9.80 -8.79
CA ALA A 80 -22.39 8.49 -8.17
C ALA A 80 -23.73 7.77 -7.90
N ALA A 81 -24.75 8.50 -7.45
CA ALA A 81 -26.09 7.97 -7.24
C ALA A 81 -26.78 7.58 -8.57
N GLU A 82 -26.58 8.36 -9.62
CA GLU A 82 -27.08 8.03 -10.96
C GLU A 82 -26.44 6.75 -11.50
N VAL A 83 -25.09 6.64 -11.41
CA VAL A 83 -24.36 5.44 -11.80
C VAL A 83 -24.85 4.22 -11.00
N ALA A 84 -25.00 4.36 -9.68
CA ALA A 84 -25.51 3.27 -8.85
C ALA A 84 -26.89 2.79 -9.30
N ARG A 85 -27.83 3.70 -9.56
CA ARG A 85 -29.19 3.35 -10.05
C ARG A 85 -29.15 2.72 -11.44
N ARG A 86 -28.40 3.34 -12.39
CA ARG A 86 -28.27 2.86 -13.76
C ARG A 86 -27.77 1.44 -13.87
N TYR A 87 -26.83 1.07 -12.99
CA TYR A 87 -26.24 -0.27 -12.97
C TYR A 87 -26.86 -1.21 -11.93
N GLY A 88 -27.89 -0.78 -11.21
CA GLY A 88 -28.55 -1.60 -10.19
C GLY A 88 -27.65 -1.94 -8.99
N CYS A 89 -26.76 -1.01 -8.58
CA CYS A 89 -25.88 -1.23 -7.45
C CYS A 89 -26.63 -1.01 -6.13
N ASP A 90 -26.53 -1.97 -5.22
CA ASP A 90 -27.06 -1.89 -3.84
C ASP A 90 -25.95 -1.83 -2.78
N ARG A 91 -24.69 -1.90 -3.22
CA ARG A 91 -23.47 -1.85 -2.40
C ARG A 91 -22.52 -0.81 -2.92
N VAL A 92 -21.73 -0.21 -2.02
CA VAL A 92 -20.65 0.73 -2.38
C VAL A 92 -19.37 0.33 -1.65
N TRP A 93 -18.29 0.28 -2.40
CA TRP A 93 -16.95 0.24 -1.87
C TRP A 93 -16.20 1.53 -2.22
N PHE A 94 -15.83 2.31 -1.21
CA PHE A 94 -14.91 3.42 -1.38
C PHE A 94 -13.48 2.88 -1.33
N GLY A 95 -12.82 2.86 -2.49
CA GLY A 95 -11.42 2.37 -2.63
C GLY A 95 -10.42 3.17 -1.80
N ALA A 96 -10.74 4.46 -1.49
CA ALA A 96 -10.08 5.28 -0.48
C ALA A 96 -11.13 5.99 0.35
N ALA A 97 -11.08 5.81 1.68
CA ALA A 97 -12.14 6.29 2.59
C ALA A 97 -12.24 7.82 2.61
N ALA A 98 -11.13 8.49 2.84
CA ALA A 98 -11.11 9.95 2.95
C ALA A 98 -10.65 10.61 1.63
N PRO A 99 -11.39 11.58 1.12
CA PRO A 99 -12.64 12.14 1.62
C PRO A 99 -13.92 11.51 1.05
N LEU A 100 -13.81 10.56 0.10
CA LEU A 100 -14.91 10.11 -0.76
C LEU A 100 -16.07 9.48 0.00
N ALA A 101 -15.79 8.76 1.10
CA ALA A 101 -16.84 8.09 1.88
C ALA A 101 -17.78 9.07 2.63
N LEU A 102 -17.52 10.39 2.61
CA LEU A 102 -18.48 11.40 3.01
C LEU A 102 -19.76 11.41 2.13
N MET A 103 -19.70 10.79 0.92
CA MET A 103 -20.87 10.60 0.06
C MET A 103 -21.82 9.51 0.58
N ALA A 104 -21.37 8.62 1.46
CA ALA A 104 -22.08 7.39 1.86
C ALA A 104 -23.51 7.64 2.31
N GLY A 105 -23.72 8.57 3.24
CA GLY A 105 -25.05 8.86 3.77
C GLY A 105 -26.05 9.39 2.72
N ARG A 106 -25.57 10.14 1.72
CA ARG A 106 -26.42 10.59 0.62
C ARG A 106 -26.72 9.45 -0.37
N LEU A 107 -25.73 8.64 -0.71
CA LEU A 107 -25.92 7.48 -1.59
C LEU A 107 -26.93 6.49 -1.01
N ARG A 108 -26.94 6.24 0.29
CA ARG A 108 -27.98 5.44 0.94
C ARG A 108 -29.38 5.99 0.69
N ARG A 109 -29.57 7.30 0.89
CA ARG A 109 -30.89 7.92 0.75
C ARG A 109 -31.36 8.06 -0.70
N THR A 110 -30.46 8.30 -1.65
CA THR A 110 -30.82 8.67 -3.02
C THR A 110 -30.65 7.52 -4.04
N ALA A 111 -29.89 6.49 -3.72
CA ALA A 111 -29.63 5.36 -4.62
C ALA A 111 -29.95 3.99 -3.99
N GLY A 112 -30.54 3.95 -2.80
CA GLY A 112 -30.93 2.68 -2.17
C GLY A 112 -29.78 1.78 -1.74
N ILE A 113 -28.59 2.36 -1.51
CA ILE A 113 -27.40 1.61 -1.09
C ILE A 113 -27.62 1.00 0.30
N ARG A 114 -27.48 -0.33 0.40
CA ARG A 114 -27.65 -1.10 1.64
C ARG A 114 -26.36 -1.23 2.41
N THR A 115 -25.26 -1.61 1.72
CA THR A 115 -23.97 -1.86 2.34
C THR A 115 -22.91 -0.90 1.82
N VAL A 116 -22.12 -0.32 2.74
CA VAL A 116 -21.02 0.59 2.42
C VAL A 116 -19.78 0.16 3.15
N VAL A 117 -18.73 -0.15 2.39
CA VAL A 117 -17.38 -0.42 2.90
C VAL A 117 -16.46 0.70 2.46
N ALA A 118 -15.55 1.13 3.33
CA ALA A 118 -14.54 2.15 2.99
C ALA A 118 -13.15 1.72 3.47
N THR A 119 -12.15 1.83 2.59
CA THR A 119 -10.79 1.38 2.87
C THR A 119 -9.87 2.55 3.19
N THR A 120 -9.13 2.46 4.31
CA THR A 120 -8.06 3.41 4.64
C THR A 120 -6.71 2.91 4.17
N HIS A 121 -5.83 3.81 3.71
CA HIS A 121 -4.52 3.48 3.15
C HIS A 121 -3.34 4.09 3.93
N GLY A 122 -3.59 4.53 5.16
CA GLY A 122 -2.56 5.10 6.04
C GLY A 122 -2.51 6.63 6.05
N HIS A 123 -2.87 7.33 4.97
CA HIS A 123 -2.93 8.79 4.98
C HIS A 123 -4.03 9.32 5.93
N GLU A 124 -5.03 8.52 6.25
CA GLU A 124 -6.07 8.82 7.24
C GLU A 124 -5.52 8.91 8.68
N VAL A 125 -4.33 8.42 8.94
CA VAL A 125 -3.64 8.63 10.23
C VAL A 125 -3.41 10.11 10.49
N TRP A 126 -3.08 10.89 9.45
CA TRP A 126 -3.02 12.35 9.55
C TRP A 126 -4.41 12.95 9.85
N TRP A 127 -5.45 12.49 9.13
CA TRP A 127 -6.82 12.92 9.41
C TRP A 127 -7.21 12.68 10.86
N ALA A 128 -6.82 11.54 11.43
CA ALA A 128 -7.10 11.19 12.82
C ALA A 128 -6.46 12.14 13.84
N ARG A 129 -5.36 12.81 13.47
CA ARG A 129 -4.59 13.70 14.36
C ARG A 129 -4.99 15.16 14.30
N VAL A 130 -5.57 15.64 13.19
CA VAL A 130 -5.92 17.06 12.99
C VAL A 130 -7.40 17.29 13.26
N PRO A 131 -7.80 18.28 14.06
CA PRO A 131 -9.18 18.43 14.57
C PRO A 131 -10.28 18.42 13.50
N GLY A 132 -10.18 19.24 12.46
CA GLY A 132 -11.18 19.31 11.38
C GLY A 132 -11.29 18.01 10.59
N PRO A 133 -10.21 17.52 9.97
CA PRO A 133 -10.16 16.21 9.30
C PRO A 133 -10.59 15.05 10.21
N ARG A 134 -10.23 15.07 11.51
CA ARG A 134 -10.67 14.05 12.47
C ARG A 134 -12.20 14.01 12.60
N SER A 135 -12.87 15.17 12.65
CA SER A 135 -14.33 15.22 12.70
C SER A 135 -14.97 14.65 11.43
N LEU A 136 -14.36 14.90 10.26
CA LEU A 136 -14.80 14.30 9.00
C LEU A 136 -14.57 12.79 8.97
N LEU A 137 -13.43 12.28 9.45
CA LEU A 137 -13.16 10.85 9.56
C LEU A 137 -14.16 10.17 10.51
N ARG A 138 -14.46 10.80 11.64
CA ARG A 138 -15.51 10.33 12.56
C ARG A 138 -16.87 10.25 11.87
N ARG A 139 -17.22 11.27 11.07
CA ARG A 139 -18.47 11.28 10.28
C ARG A 139 -18.47 10.17 9.23
N ILE A 140 -17.37 9.90 8.56
CA ILE A 140 -17.25 8.74 7.66
C ILE A 140 -17.59 7.47 8.42
N GLY A 141 -16.95 7.23 9.57
CA GLY A 141 -17.18 6.06 10.39
C GLY A 141 -18.64 5.81 10.79
N THR A 142 -19.42 6.89 11.00
CA THR A 142 -20.87 6.76 11.31
C THR A 142 -21.76 6.51 10.09
N GLN A 143 -21.23 6.64 8.87
CA GLN A 143 -21.99 6.50 7.63
C GLN A 143 -21.71 5.22 6.86
N VAL A 144 -20.60 4.53 7.17
CA VAL A 144 -20.20 3.25 6.57
C VAL A 144 -20.55 2.09 7.48
N ASP A 145 -20.77 0.91 6.92
CA ASP A 145 -20.99 -0.30 7.72
C ASP A 145 -19.67 -0.84 8.28
N THR A 146 -18.61 -0.74 7.48
CA THR A 146 -17.27 -1.16 7.91
C THR A 146 -16.22 -0.23 7.32
N LEU A 147 -15.31 0.24 8.17
CA LEU A 147 -14.10 0.92 7.78
C LEU A 147 -12.93 -0.08 7.84
N THR A 148 -12.16 -0.21 6.76
CA THR A 148 -11.04 -1.15 6.76
C THR A 148 -9.69 -0.45 6.93
N TRP A 149 -8.72 -1.19 7.48
CA TRP A 149 -7.36 -0.73 7.71
C TRP A 149 -6.34 -1.77 7.19
N LEU A 150 -5.13 -1.32 6.83
CA LEU A 150 -4.10 -2.16 6.21
C LEU A 150 -3.25 -2.92 7.22
N GLY A 151 -2.87 -2.28 8.33
CA GLY A 151 -1.95 -2.84 9.31
C GLY A 151 -2.15 -2.28 10.71
N ASP A 152 -1.61 -2.96 11.70
CA ASP A 152 -1.79 -2.61 13.11
C ASP A 152 -1.27 -1.22 13.47
N SER A 153 -0.19 -0.78 12.83
CA SER A 153 0.40 0.55 13.01
C SER A 153 -0.55 1.69 12.60
N THR A 154 -1.43 1.46 11.62
CA THR A 154 -2.42 2.45 11.16
C THR A 154 -3.75 2.32 11.90
N ARG A 155 -4.09 1.13 12.39
CA ARG A 155 -5.35 0.83 13.08
C ARG A 155 -5.58 1.71 14.31
N GLY A 156 -4.64 1.71 15.25
CA GLY A 156 -4.81 2.41 16.53
C GLY A 156 -5.15 3.88 16.39
N PRO A 157 -4.37 4.68 15.65
CA PRO A 157 -4.69 6.08 15.39
C PRO A 157 -6.04 6.30 14.70
N ILE A 158 -6.42 5.45 13.75
CA ILE A 158 -7.68 5.55 13.02
C ILE A 158 -8.85 5.24 13.95
N GLU A 159 -8.84 4.11 14.66
CA GLU A 159 -9.90 3.72 15.59
C GLU A 159 -10.10 4.77 16.69
N ALA A 160 -9.02 5.38 17.20
CA ALA A 160 -9.09 6.46 18.17
C ALA A 160 -9.82 7.73 17.66
N ALA A 161 -9.94 7.91 16.35
CA ALA A 161 -10.68 9.03 15.76
C ALA A 161 -12.16 8.71 15.50
N LEU A 162 -12.54 7.43 15.45
CA LEU A 162 -13.89 6.99 15.12
C LEU A 162 -14.87 7.13 16.29
N ALA A 163 -16.16 7.02 16.00
CA ALA A 163 -17.18 6.95 17.01
C ALA A 163 -17.24 5.52 17.62
N PRO A 164 -17.59 5.41 18.92
CA PRO A 164 -17.94 4.11 19.49
C PRO A 164 -19.01 3.41 18.66
N GLY A 165 -18.95 2.09 18.54
CA GLY A 165 -19.86 1.31 17.72
C GLY A 165 -19.47 1.20 16.25
N THR A 166 -18.52 2.01 15.75
CA THR A 166 -18.01 1.86 14.38
C THR A 166 -17.35 0.48 14.20
N ARG A 167 -17.75 -0.24 13.15
CA ARG A 167 -17.10 -1.52 12.80
C ARG A 167 -15.85 -1.27 11.97
N THR A 168 -14.80 -2.01 12.30
CA THR A 168 -13.53 -1.99 11.56
C THR A 168 -13.10 -3.41 11.22
N ALA A 169 -12.39 -3.57 10.10
CA ALA A 169 -11.85 -4.85 9.67
C ALA A 169 -10.47 -4.68 9.03
N ARG A 170 -9.64 -5.71 9.13
CA ARG A 170 -8.37 -5.75 8.41
C ARG A 170 -8.64 -6.12 6.95
N LEU A 171 -8.18 -5.28 6.01
CA LEU A 171 -8.21 -5.57 4.57
C LEU A 171 -6.87 -5.14 3.98
N VAL A 172 -6.02 -6.11 3.69
CA VAL A 172 -4.62 -5.91 3.28
C VAL A 172 -4.45 -6.13 1.77
N PRO A 173 -3.41 -5.58 1.15
CA PRO A 173 -3.03 -6.00 -0.19
C PRO A 173 -2.50 -7.43 -0.18
N GLY A 174 -2.64 -8.12 -1.28
CA GLY A 174 -1.95 -9.36 -1.54
C GLY A 174 -0.68 -9.15 -2.36
N VAL A 175 0.01 -10.24 -2.64
CA VAL A 175 1.08 -10.33 -3.62
C VAL A 175 0.83 -11.50 -4.56
N ASP A 176 1.15 -11.33 -5.83
CA ASP A 176 1.10 -12.41 -6.82
C ASP A 176 2.36 -13.27 -6.69
N THR A 177 2.26 -14.36 -5.94
CA THR A 177 3.37 -15.30 -5.73
C THR A 177 3.66 -16.18 -6.96
N GLY A 178 2.82 -16.13 -7.97
CA GLY A 178 3.06 -16.76 -9.27
C GLY A 178 3.92 -15.89 -10.18
N ALA A 179 3.79 -14.55 -10.07
CA ALA A 179 4.63 -13.60 -10.79
C ALA A 179 5.94 -13.29 -10.03
N PHE A 180 5.87 -13.12 -8.71
CA PHE A 180 7.00 -12.83 -7.84
C PHE A 180 7.45 -14.10 -7.13
N HIS A 181 8.52 -14.73 -7.63
CA HIS A 181 9.08 -15.97 -7.04
C HIS A 181 10.57 -16.14 -7.36
N PRO A 182 11.32 -16.93 -6.57
CA PRO A 182 12.77 -17.07 -6.71
C PRO A 182 13.25 -17.70 -8.03
N ALA A 183 12.37 -18.40 -8.77
CA ALA A 183 12.73 -19.04 -10.04
C ALA A 183 12.57 -18.10 -11.25
N VAL A 184 12.24 -16.82 -11.05
CA VAL A 184 12.25 -15.81 -12.12
C VAL A 184 13.70 -15.57 -12.56
N ASP A 185 13.92 -15.45 -13.88
CA ASP A 185 15.26 -15.16 -14.41
C ASP A 185 15.61 -13.66 -14.25
N GLY A 186 16.59 -13.37 -13.41
CA GLY A 186 17.16 -12.02 -13.21
C GLY A 186 18.33 -11.70 -14.17
N THR A 187 18.80 -12.66 -14.96
CA THR A 187 19.94 -12.48 -15.87
C THR A 187 19.78 -11.33 -16.85
N PRO A 188 18.62 -11.12 -17.50
CA PRO A 188 18.43 -9.99 -18.40
C PRO A 188 18.64 -8.63 -17.74
N VAL A 189 18.22 -8.50 -16.48
CA VAL A 189 18.43 -7.25 -15.71
C VAL A 189 19.90 -7.10 -15.33
N ARG A 190 20.55 -8.15 -14.84
CA ARG A 190 21.99 -8.14 -14.50
C ARG A 190 22.84 -7.78 -15.72
N THR A 191 22.55 -8.34 -16.88
CA THR A 191 23.24 -8.05 -18.15
C THR A 191 23.01 -6.60 -18.58
N ARG A 192 21.76 -6.14 -18.59
CA ARG A 192 21.38 -4.78 -19.02
C ARG A 192 22.10 -3.68 -18.24
N TYR A 193 22.29 -3.87 -16.94
CA TYR A 193 22.91 -2.89 -16.04
C TYR A 193 24.37 -3.24 -15.71
N GLY A 194 24.98 -4.24 -16.35
CA GLY A 194 26.39 -4.61 -16.12
C GLY A 194 26.66 -5.01 -14.66
N LEU A 195 25.69 -5.65 -14.00
CA LEU A 195 25.80 -5.99 -12.58
C LEU A 195 26.71 -7.20 -12.34
N GLY A 196 26.84 -8.10 -13.31
CA GLY A 196 27.68 -9.32 -13.20
C GLY A 196 27.28 -10.15 -11.97
N HIS A 197 28.28 -10.54 -11.17
CA HIS A 197 28.09 -11.27 -9.92
C HIS A 197 28.10 -10.38 -8.67
N ARG A 198 28.06 -9.07 -8.86
CA ARG A 198 28.08 -8.09 -7.76
C ARG A 198 26.88 -8.25 -6.84
N PRO A 199 27.06 -8.10 -5.51
CA PRO A 199 25.95 -8.06 -4.57
C PRO A 199 25.05 -6.85 -4.84
N VAL A 200 23.73 -7.08 -5.04
CA VAL A 200 22.76 -6.08 -5.45
C VAL A 200 21.76 -5.81 -4.33
N VAL A 201 21.72 -4.56 -3.87
CA VAL A 201 20.62 -4.04 -3.04
C VAL A 201 19.59 -3.39 -3.96
N LEU A 202 18.37 -3.89 -3.97
CA LEU A 202 17.26 -3.35 -4.75
C LEU A 202 16.42 -2.39 -3.92
N CYS A 203 16.04 -1.25 -4.51
CA CYS A 203 14.94 -0.42 -4.02
C CYS A 203 13.99 -0.11 -5.17
N ALA A 204 12.81 -0.71 -5.18
CA ALA A 204 11.78 -0.48 -6.18
C ALA A 204 10.68 0.40 -5.58
N ALA A 205 10.69 1.71 -5.90
CA ALA A 205 9.71 2.66 -5.40
C ALA A 205 9.77 3.99 -6.16
N ARG A 206 8.67 4.74 -6.14
CA ARG A 206 8.67 6.13 -6.62
C ARG A 206 9.77 6.95 -5.94
N LEU A 207 10.54 7.71 -6.71
CA LEU A 207 11.65 8.51 -6.19
C LEU A 207 11.10 9.76 -5.49
N VAL A 208 10.83 9.62 -4.19
CA VAL A 208 10.35 10.68 -3.30
C VAL A 208 11.01 10.56 -1.93
N PRO A 209 11.25 11.68 -1.20
CA PRO A 209 12.05 11.68 0.03
C PRO A 209 11.58 10.74 1.14
N ARG A 210 10.28 10.41 1.21
CA ARG A 210 9.76 9.50 2.24
C ARG A 210 10.16 8.04 2.06
N LYS A 211 10.62 7.65 0.84
CA LYS A 211 11.00 6.27 0.51
C LYS A 211 12.43 5.90 0.93
N GLY A 212 13.25 6.89 1.31
CA GLY A 212 14.57 6.63 1.92
C GLY A 212 15.69 6.25 0.97
N GLN A 213 15.54 6.47 -0.36
CA GLN A 213 16.62 6.23 -1.31
C GLN A 213 17.90 7.02 -0.98
N ASP A 214 17.75 8.22 -0.41
CA ASP A 214 18.88 9.03 0.06
C ASP A 214 19.60 8.40 1.26
N THR A 215 18.88 7.73 2.15
CA THR A 215 19.50 6.97 3.25
C THR A 215 20.32 5.80 2.71
N LEU A 216 19.82 5.08 1.68
CA LEU A 216 20.56 4.00 1.02
C LEU A 216 21.82 4.50 0.34
N ILE A 217 21.74 5.62 -0.38
CA ILE A 217 22.91 6.22 -1.04
C ILE A 217 23.99 6.62 -0.02
N ARG A 218 23.60 7.25 1.11
CA ARG A 218 24.53 7.59 2.20
C ARG A 218 25.08 6.37 2.94
N ALA A 219 24.33 5.27 3.00
CA ALA A 219 24.78 4.02 3.60
C ALA A 219 25.78 3.27 2.70
N LEU A 220 25.70 3.45 1.39
CA LEU A 220 26.46 2.68 0.42
C LEU A 220 27.97 2.77 0.59
N PRO A 221 28.61 3.94 0.91
CA PRO A 221 30.05 3.98 1.21
C PRO A 221 30.45 3.07 2.37
N TRP A 222 29.60 2.97 3.41
CA TRP A 222 29.86 2.10 4.57
C TRP A 222 29.68 0.62 4.19
N VAL A 223 28.65 0.30 3.41
CA VAL A 223 28.41 -1.04 2.88
C VAL A 223 29.61 -1.48 2.02
N ARG A 224 30.11 -0.63 1.11
CA ARG A 224 31.21 -0.93 0.21
C ARG A 224 32.57 -1.09 0.93
N ARG A 225 32.77 -0.49 2.09
CA ARG A 225 33.95 -0.78 2.92
C ARG A 225 33.97 -2.22 3.40
N ALA A 226 32.81 -2.85 3.65
CA ALA A 226 32.68 -4.21 4.14
C ALA A 226 32.41 -5.23 3.01
N VAL A 227 31.82 -4.79 1.90
CA VAL A 227 31.48 -5.54 0.69
C VAL A 227 31.79 -4.67 -0.52
N PRO A 228 33.04 -4.64 -1.00
CA PRO A 228 33.54 -3.64 -1.98
C PRO A 228 32.74 -3.56 -3.28
N ASP A 229 32.24 -4.72 -3.77
CA ASP A 229 31.52 -4.79 -5.04
C ASP A 229 30.00 -4.54 -4.90
N ALA A 230 29.50 -4.22 -3.71
CA ALA A 230 28.09 -3.98 -3.49
C ALA A 230 27.59 -2.79 -4.33
N VAL A 231 26.38 -2.96 -4.89
CA VAL A 231 25.71 -1.96 -5.71
C VAL A 231 24.28 -1.73 -5.26
N LEU A 232 23.77 -0.53 -5.57
CA LEU A 232 22.40 -0.13 -5.32
C LEU A 232 21.66 0.02 -6.64
N LEU A 233 20.59 -0.75 -6.84
CA LEU A 233 19.70 -0.68 -7.99
C LEU A 233 18.41 0.03 -7.60
N LEU A 234 18.19 1.23 -8.11
CA LEU A 234 16.99 2.05 -7.89
C LEU A 234 16.04 1.93 -9.07
N VAL A 235 14.87 1.35 -8.83
CA VAL A 235 13.81 1.17 -9.82
C VAL A 235 12.64 2.08 -9.49
N GLY A 236 12.28 2.95 -10.43
CA GLY A 236 11.20 3.91 -10.30
C GLY A 236 11.59 5.32 -10.73
N ASP A 237 10.58 6.16 -10.91
CA ASP A 237 10.71 7.57 -11.28
C ASP A 237 10.13 8.47 -10.19
N GLY A 238 10.51 9.72 -10.23
CA GLY A 238 9.97 10.75 -9.36
C GLY A 238 10.80 12.01 -9.25
N PRO A 239 10.24 13.07 -8.65
CA PRO A 239 10.88 14.39 -8.61
C PRO A 239 12.17 14.43 -7.79
N TYR A 240 12.43 13.41 -6.98
CA TYR A 240 13.66 13.34 -6.18
C TYR A 240 14.86 12.76 -6.96
N GLY A 241 14.64 12.19 -8.16
CA GLY A 241 15.67 11.55 -8.98
C GLY A 241 16.93 12.43 -9.23
N PRO A 242 16.80 13.67 -9.70
CA PRO A 242 17.95 14.56 -9.90
C PRO A 242 18.76 14.78 -8.61
N GLY A 243 18.08 15.01 -7.48
CA GLY A 243 18.72 15.19 -6.17
C GLY A 243 19.46 13.94 -5.68
N LEU A 244 18.93 12.74 -5.96
CA LEU A 244 19.58 11.47 -5.63
C LEU A 244 20.84 11.23 -6.44
N ARG A 245 20.87 11.59 -7.74
CA ARG A 245 22.08 11.51 -8.56
C ARG A 245 23.18 12.42 -8.05
N GLN A 246 22.85 13.69 -7.71
CA GLN A 246 23.78 14.62 -7.10
C GLN A 246 24.28 14.12 -5.73
N LEU A 247 23.40 13.47 -4.95
CA LEU A 247 23.79 12.87 -3.68
C LEU A 247 24.80 11.75 -3.91
N ALA A 248 24.54 10.82 -4.84
CA ALA A 248 25.44 9.72 -5.15
C ALA A 248 26.83 10.23 -5.60
N LEU A 249 26.89 11.34 -6.36
CA LEU A 249 28.15 11.99 -6.74
C LEU A 249 28.88 12.54 -5.51
N ARG A 250 28.19 13.26 -4.61
CA ARG A 250 28.79 13.81 -3.39
C ARG A 250 29.32 12.73 -2.43
N GLU A 251 28.60 11.62 -2.34
CA GLU A 251 29.02 10.47 -1.51
C GLU A 251 30.09 9.60 -2.17
N GLY A 252 30.50 9.92 -3.42
CA GLY A 252 31.55 9.19 -4.15
C GLY A 252 31.16 7.78 -4.57
N VAL A 253 29.86 7.52 -4.78
CA VAL A 253 29.32 6.17 -5.10
C VAL A 253 28.45 6.15 -6.37
N LEU A 254 28.56 7.18 -7.22
CA LEU A 254 27.73 7.26 -8.43
C LEU A 254 27.96 6.07 -9.37
N ASP A 255 29.16 5.51 -9.40
CA ASP A 255 29.55 4.31 -10.15
C ASP A 255 28.88 3.03 -9.65
N ALA A 256 28.40 3.03 -8.41
CA ALA A 256 27.75 1.90 -7.74
C ALA A 256 26.23 2.07 -7.57
N VAL A 257 25.64 3.18 -8.04
CA VAL A 257 24.19 3.44 -7.98
C VAL A 257 23.60 3.42 -9.38
N PHE A 258 22.77 2.44 -9.65
CA PHE A 258 22.09 2.26 -10.94
C PHE A 258 20.66 2.79 -10.86
N PHE A 259 20.34 3.78 -11.68
CA PHE A 259 19.00 4.36 -11.79
C PHE A 259 18.30 3.74 -13.00
N ALA A 260 17.45 2.76 -12.76
CA ALA A 260 16.77 2.02 -13.82
C ALA A 260 15.59 2.78 -14.47
N GLY A 261 15.06 3.83 -13.78
CA GLY A 261 13.84 4.50 -14.22
C GLY A 261 12.58 3.71 -13.87
N GLY A 262 11.42 4.21 -14.33
CA GLY A 262 10.13 3.56 -14.14
C GLY A 262 9.94 2.37 -15.06
N HIS A 263 9.38 1.30 -14.53
CA HIS A 263 9.03 0.09 -15.29
C HIS A 263 7.58 -0.30 -15.04
N PRO A 264 6.91 -0.92 -16.01
CA PRO A 264 5.57 -1.47 -15.81
C PRO A 264 5.63 -2.63 -14.79
N HIS A 265 4.54 -2.84 -14.05
CA HIS A 265 4.51 -3.80 -12.93
C HIS A 265 4.91 -5.22 -13.34
N HIS A 266 4.48 -5.68 -14.52
CA HIS A 266 4.82 -7.02 -15.03
C HIS A 266 6.32 -7.23 -15.32
N ALA A 267 7.12 -6.16 -15.43
CA ALA A 267 8.56 -6.26 -15.61
C ALA A 267 9.34 -6.30 -14.27
N LEU A 268 8.69 -5.95 -13.16
CA LEU A 268 9.36 -5.87 -11.84
C LEU A 268 9.90 -7.22 -11.34
N PRO A 269 9.25 -8.37 -11.56
CA PRO A 269 9.76 -9.66 -11.07
C PRO A 269 11.22 -9.93 -11.43
N ALA A 270 11.65 -9.58 -12.66
CA ALA A 270 13.04 -9.75 -13.09
C ALA A 270 14.03 -8.86 -12.31
N PHE A 271 13.60 -7.68 -11.84
CA PHE A 271 14.43 -6.81 -11.00
C PHE A 271 14.61 -7.38 -9.60
N TYR A 272 13.55 -7.95 -9.01
CA TYR A 272 13.64 -8.64 -7.73
C TYR A 272 14.54 -9.88 -7.84
N ALA A 273 14.39 -10.67 -8.92
CA ALA A 273 15.23 -11.84 -9.17
C ALA A 273 16.71 -11.50 -9.43
N ALA A 274 17.02 -10.28 -9.88
CA ALA A 274 18.38 -9.80 -10.07
C ALA A 274 19.06 -9.36 -8.76
N ALA A 275 18.35 -9.26 -7.65
CA ALA A 275 18.83 -8.72 -6.39
C ALA A 275 19.19 -9.79 -5.36
N ASP A 276 20.01 -9.41 -4.38
CA ASP A 276 20.42 -10.24 -3.25
C ASP A 276 19.71 -9.78 -1.94
N SER A 277 19.25 -8.54 -1.90
CA SER A 277 18.43 -8.01 -0.81
C SER A 277 17.55 -6.87 -1.31
N PHE A 278 16.43 -6.65 -0.64
CA PHE A 278 15.54 -5.51 -0.87
C PHE A 278 15.63 -4.53 0.29
N ALA A 279 15.76 -3.24 -0.01
CA ALA A 279 15.78 -2.21 1.02
C ALA A 279 14.98 -0.97 0.60
N MET A 280 14.05 -0.58 1.43
CA MET A 280 13.36 0.71 1.32
C MET A 280 13.17 1.28 2.74
N PRO A 281 14.18 1.97 3.30
CA PRO A 281 14.12 2.56 4.64
C PRO A 281 13.20 3.79 4.62
N CYS A 282 11.90 3.54 4.45
CA CYS A 282 10.88 4.57 4.42
C CYS A 282 10.76 5.27 5.78
N ARG A 283 10.36 6.54 5.75
CA ARG A 283 10.24 7.37 6.96
C ARG A 283 9.03 8.27 6.93
N THR A 284 8.44 8.48 8.08
CA THR A 284 7.38 9.47 8.26
C THR A 284 7.93 10.89 8.18
N ARG A 285 7.28 11.76 7.41
CA ARG A 285 7.65 13.16 7.19
C ARG A 285 6.48 14.09 7.41
N ARG A 286 6.78 15.40 7.49
CA ARG A 286 5.78 16.48 7.60
C ARG A 286 4.74 16.20 8.69
N ALA A 287 5.23 15.89 9.91
CA ALA A 287 4.37 15.62 11.07
C ALA A 287 3.29 14.54 10.82
N GLY A 288 3.61 13.53 9.99
CA GLY A 288 2.69 12.42 9.71
C GLY A 288 1.82 12.59 8.46
N LEU A 289 1.97 13.69 7.71
CA LEU A 289 1.30 13.87 6.41
C LEU A 289 1.82 12.89 5.34
N GLU A 290 3.12 12.60 5.39
CA GLU A 290 3.77 11.66 4.49
C GLU A 290 4.15 10.40 5.27
N VAL A 291 3.33 9.37 5.18
CA VAL A 291 3.54 8.07 5.84
C VAL A 291 3.49 6.96 4.80
N GLU A 292 4.18 5.86 5.05
CA GLU A 292 4.02 4.64 4.23
C GLU A 292 2.72 3.93 4.60
N GLY A 293 1.86 3.63 3.62
CA GLY A 293 0.60 2.92 3.89
C GLY A 293 0.86 1.51 4.41
N LEU A 294 1.51 0.71 3.60
CA LEU A 294 2.02 -0.63 3.92
C LEU A 294 3.30 -0.91 3.14
N GLY A 295 3.28 -0.66 1.82
CA GLY A 295 4.38 -0.95 0.90
C GLY A 295 4.27 -2.36 0.31
N ILE A 296 3.46 -2.52 -0.74
CA ILE A 296 3.32 -3.80 -1.49
C ILE A 296 4.69 -4.32 -1.96
N VAL A 297 5.61 -3.43 -2.29
CA VAL A 297 6.98 -3.76 -2.73
C VAL A 297 7.77 -4.62 -1.73
N TYR A 298 7.48 -4.53 -0.43
CA TYR A 298 8.08 -5.42 0.57
C TYR A 298 7.52 -6.84 0.45
N LEU A 299 6.23 -6.97 0.12
CA LEU A 299 5.59 -8.26 -0.11
C LEU A 299 6.10 -8.91 -1.40
N GLU A 300 6.31 -8.09 -2.44
CA GLU A 300 6.91 -8.53 -3.72
C GLU A 300 8.34 -9.04 -3.51
N ALA A 301 9.14 -8.32 -2.72
CA ALA A 301 10.48 -8.73 -2.34
C ALA A 301 10.47 -10.05 -1.55
N ALA A 302 9.62 -10.14 -0.53
CA ALA A 302 9.46 -11.36 0.26
C ALA A 302 8.98 -12.54 -0.60
N ALA A 303 8.00 -12.34 -1.48
CA ALA A 303 7.53 -13.37 -2.41
C ALA A 303 8.61 -13.83 -3.38
N SER A 304 9.52 -12.94 -3.77
CA SER A 304 10.71 -13.25 -4.59
C SER A 304 11.84 -13.92 -3.80
N GLY A 305 11.65 -14.17 -2.50
CA GLY A 305 12.67 -14.83 -1.66
C GLY A 305 13.80 -13.90 -1.21
N LEU A 306 13.61 -12.57 -1.24
CA LEU A 306 14.60 -11.61 -0.78
C LEU A 306 14.42 -11.27 0.71
N PRO A 307 15.51 -11.17 1.48
CA PRO A 307 15.47 -10.55 2.80
C PRO A 307 15.16 -9.07 2.66
N VAL A 308 14.36 -8.52 3.58
CA VAL A 308 13.82 -7.17 3.50
C VAL A 308 14.41 -6.27 4.58
N VAL A 309 14.88 -5.06 4.20
CA VAL A 309 15.16 -3.97 5.14
C VAL A 309 14.11 -2.88 4.94
N ALA A 310 13.15 -2.82 5.86
CA ALA A 310 12.06 -1.85 5.83
C ALA A 310 12.34 -0.66 6.77
N GLY A 311 11.73 0.48 6.47
CA GLY A 311 11.73 1.61 7.41
C GLY A 311 10.59 1.52 8.43
N ASP A 312 10.67 2.29 9.49
CA ASP A 312 9.72 2.35 10.61
C ASP A 312 8.51 3.26 10.36
N SER A 313 8.10 3.42 9.11
CA SER A 313 7.00 4.33 8.74
C SER A 313 5.70 3.60 8.43
N GLY A 314 4.64 4.00 9.11
CA GLY A 314 3.28 3.51 8.84
C GLY A 314 3.17 2.00 8.96
N GLY A 315 2.60 1.36 7.93
CA GLY A 315 2.43 -0.09 7.88
C GLY A 315 3.65 -0.88 7.39
N ALA A 316 4.76 -0.25 7.05
CA ALA A 316 5.95 -0.95 6.58
C ALA A 316 6.47 -2.00 7.58
N PRO A 317 6.54 -1.73 8.91
CA PRO A 317 6.93 -2.73 9.90
C PRO A 317 6.04 -3.98 9.91
N ASP A 318 4.75 -3.85 9.58
CA ASP A 318 3.82 -4.99 9.58
C ASP A 318 4.15 -6.03 8.49
N THR A 319 4.94 -5.62 7.46
CA THR A 319 5.37 -6.50 6.37
C THR A 319 6.58 -7.36 6.73
N VAL A 320 7.30 -7.04 7.80
CA VAL A 320 8.55 -7.69 8.21
C VAL A 320 8.39 -8.30 9.61
N ARG A 321 8.91 -9.50 9.81
CA ARG A 321 9.17 -10.07 11.15
C ARG A 321 10.64 -9.85 11.46
N GLU A 322 10.91 -8.98 12.43
CA GLU A 322 12.27 -8.59 12.83
C GLU A 322 13.14 -9.80 13.14
N GLY A 323 14.28 -9.91 12.45
CA GLY A 323 15.23 -11.00 12.63
C GLY A 323 14.84 -12.35 11.99
N GLU A 324 13.58 -12.49 11.50
CA GLU A 324 13.07 -13.72 10.89
C GLU A 324 12.93 -13.59 9.37
N THR A 325 12.30 -12.49 8.88
CA THR A 325 12.09 -12.26 7.44
C THR A 325 12.86 -11.05 6.92
N GLY A 326 13.55 -10.35 7.79
CA GLY A 326 14.29 -9.14 7.50
C GLY A 326 14.46 -8.25 8.73
N TYR A 327 14.63 -6.95 8.51
CA TYR A 327 14.89 -5.97 9.55
C TYR A 327 14.03 -4.72 9.35
N VAL A 328 13.65 -4.09 10.47
CA VAL A 328 13.04 -2.76 10.51
C VAL A 328 14.07 -1.77 11.05
N VAL A 329 14.27 -0.66 10.37
CA VAL A 329 15.25 0.38 10.75
C VAL A 329 14.56 1.74 10.84
N ASP A 330 15.11 2.65 11.67
CA ASP A 330 14.78 4.07 11.50
C ASP A 330 15.21 4.51 10.10
N GLY A 331 14.25 4.90 9.27
CA GLY A 331 14.48 5.31 7.89
C GLY A 331 15.37 6.56 7.73
N ARG A 332 15.77 7.21 8.82
CA ARG A 332 16.75 8.30 8.87
C ARG A 332 18.13 7.81 9.27
N SER A 333 18.25 6.64 9.87
CA SER A 333 19.53 6.11 10.36
C SER A 333 20.34 5.47 9.23
N VAL A 334 21.34 6.18 8.75
CA VAL A 334 22.33 5.70 7.79
C VAL A 334 23.09 4.51 8.37
N ALA A 335 23.52 4.62 9.65
CA ALA A 335 24.29 3.60 10.33
C ALA A 335 23.51 2.29 10.49
N ALA A 336 22.25 2.35 10.97
CA ALA A 336 21.42 1.16 11.12
C ALA A 336 21.13 0.51 9.75
N THR A 337 20.85 1.30 8.72
CA THR A 337 20.63 0.80 7.36
C THR A 337 21.87 0.09 6.83
N ALA A 338 23.06 0.71 6.97
CA ALA A 338 24.32 0.12 6.54
C ALA A 338 24.61 -1.20 7.28
N ASP A 339 24.46 -1.22 8.62
CA ASP A 339 24.69 -2.42 9.44
C ASP A 339 23.85 -3.62 8.97
N ARG A 340 22.54 -3.41 8.77
CA ARG A 340 21.65 -4.48 8.32
C ARG A 340 21.97 -4.96 6.91
N LEU A 341 22.31 -4.06 6.00
CA LEU A 341 22.73 -4.42 4.65
C LEU A 341 24.06 -5.20 4.65
N ILE A 342 25.06 -4.75 5.40
CA ILE A 342 26.35 -5.44 5.55
C ILE A 342 26.13 -6.86 6.06
N ARG A 343 25.31 -7.02 7.10
CA ARG A 343 25.01 -8.33 7.68
C ARG A 343 24.40 -9.29 6.65
N LEU A 344 23.41 -8.81 5.85
CA LEU A 344 22.77 -9.63 4.82
C LEU A 344 23.70 -9.97 3.67
N LEU A 345 24.50 -9.00 3.20
CA LEU A 345 25.39 -9.21 2.04
C LEU A 345 26.65 -10.03 2.39
N ARG A 346 27.09 -10.06 3.65
CA ARG A 346 28.24 -10.86 4.12
C ARG A 346 27.85 -12.27 4.52
N ASP A 347 26.58 -12.54 4.80
CA ASP A 347 26.07 -13.85 5.18
C ASP A 347 24.95 -14.31 4.23
N PRO A 348 25.31 -14.92 3.09
CA PRO A 348 24.34 -15.43 2.13
C PRO A 348 23.43 -16.54 2.70
N ARG A 349 23.86 -17.26 3.74
CA ARG A 349 23.03 -18.28 4.40
C ARG A 349 21.91 -17.61 5.20
N LEU A 350 22.25 -16.60 5.99
CA LEU A 350 21.28 -15.80 6.72
C LEU A 350 20.28 -15.12 5.75
N ALA A 351 20.81 -14.47 4.68
CA ALA A 351 19.97 -13.79 3.69
C ALA A 351 18.97 -14.77 3.05
N ARG A 352 19.41 -15.95 2.66
CA ARG A 352 18.55 -17.01 2.10
C ARG A 352 17.52 -17.50 3.11
N ALA A 353 17.92 -17.79 4.35
CA ALA A 353 16.99 -18.23 5.39
C ALA A 353 15.89 -17.22 5.66
N MET A 354 16.22 -15.91 5.72
CA MET A 354 15.26 -14.83 5.86
C MET A 354 14.36 -14.68 4.64
N GLY A 355 14.91 -14.79 3.43
CA GLY A 355 14.15 -14.76 2.19
C GLY A 355 13.13 -15.89 2.10
N ASP A 356 13.55 -17.13 2.43
CA ASP A 356 12.66 -18.30 2.46
C ASP A 356 11.53 -18.15 3.49
N ALA A 357 11.84 -17.63 4.68
CA ALA A 357 10.85 -17.34 5.70
C ALA A 357 9.86 -16.24 5.22
N GLY A 358 10.40 -15.19 4.59
CA GLY A 358 9.60 -14.11 3.98
C GLY A 358 8.64 -14.63 2.91
N ARG A 359 9.13 -15.51 2.01
CA ARG A 359 8.31 -16.12 0.96
C ARG A 359 7.18 -16.98 1.54
N ARG A 360 7.48 -17.85 2.51
CA ARG A 360 6.43 -18.65 3.17
C ARG A 360 5.36 -17.76 3.79
N ARG A 361 5.77 -16.68 4.46
CA ARG A 361 4.84 -15.72 5.05
C ARG A 361 4.02 -14.99 4.00
N ALA A 362 4.66 -14.55 2.90
CA ALA A 362 3.96 -13.87 1.81
C ALA A 362 2.87 -14.75 1.19
N ALA A 363 3.17 -16.02 0.95
CA ALA A 363 2.21 -16.98 0.40
C ALA A 363 1.03 -17.26 1.35
N ASN A 364 1.29 -17.34 2.66
CA ASN A 364 0.28 -17.73 3.64
C ASN A 364 -0.58 -16.56 4.15
N GLU A 365 0.00 -15.36 4.32
CA GLU A 365 -0.66 -14.25 5.01
C GLU A 365 -1.11 -13.11 4.06
N TRP A 366 -0.55 -13.04 2.83
CA TRP A 366 -0.72 -11.90 1.92
C TRP A 366 -1.25 -12.34 0.55
N SER A 367 -2.37 -13.07 0.55
CA SER A 367 -3.04 -13.53 -0.67
C SER A 367 -4.11 -12.54 -1.12
N TRP A 368 -4.10 -12.19 -2.40
CA TRP A 368 -5.18 -11.40 -3.02
C TRP A 368 -6.55 -12.09 -2.93
N ASP A 369 -6.59 -13.42 -3.00
CA ASP A 369 -7.83 -14.17 -2.93
C ASP A 369 -8.44 -14.13 -1.52
N HIS A 370 -7.60 -14.14 -0.48
CA HIS A 370 -8.05 -13.93 0.89
C HIS A 370 -8.60 -12.51 1.08
N SER A 371 -7.91 -11.51 0.53
CA SER A 371 -8.36 -10.11 0.60
C SER A 371 -9.66 -9.89 -0.16
N TYR A 372 -9.80 -10.52 -1.33
CA TYR A 372 -11.05 -10.51 -2.09
C TYR A 372 -12.18 -11.18 -1.33
N ALA A 373 -11.98 -12.37 -0.75
CA ALA A 373 -12.97 -13.05 0.06
C ALA A 373 -13.41 -12.18 1.23
N THR A 374 -12.46 -11.55 1.94
CA THR A 374 -12.75 -10.61 3.03
C THR A 374 -13.61 -9.43 2.54
N LEU A 375 -13.22 -8.77 1.45
CA LEU A 375 -13.98 -7.64 0.90
C LEU A 375 -15.39 -8.05 0.49
N ARG A 376 -15.53 -9.20 -0.17
CA ARG A 376 -16.83 -9.76 -0.58
C ARG A 376 -17.73 -10.04 0.62
N ASP A 377 -17.17 -10.59 1.70
CA ASP A 377 -17.90 -10.84 2.93
C ASP A 377 -18.40 -9.55 3.58
N LEU A 378 -17.54 -8.55 3.66
CA LEU A 378 -17.91 -7.22 4.18
C LEU A 378 -19.03 -6.58 3.33
N LEU A 379 -18.93 -6.64 2.01
CA LEU A 379 -19.96 -6.13 1.08
C LEU A 379 -21.27 -6.92 1.16
N ALA A 380 -21.21 -8.19 1.52
CA ALA A 380 -22.41 -9.00 1.80
C ALA A 380 -23.00 -8.75 3.21
N GLY A 381 -22.41 -7.81 3.97
CA GLY A 381 -22.86 -7.52 5.34
C GLY A 381 -22.42 -8.54 6.38
N ARG A 382 -21.56 -9.51 6.01
CA ARG A 382 -20.98 -10.45 6.96
C ARG A 382 -19.92 -9.77 7.82
N THR A 383 -19.99 -9.99 9.13
CA THR A 383 -19.17 -9.29 10.12
C THR A 383 -18.15 -10.19 10.82
N ALA A 384 -17.98 -11.42 10.35
CA ALA A 384 -16.93 -12.30 10.85
C ALA A 384 -15.55 -11.65 10.68
N GLY A 385 -14.77 -11.57 11.77
CA GLY A 385 -13.49 -10.88 11.76
C GLY A 385 -13.54 -9.35 11.93
N CYS A 386 -14.74 -8.74 12.00
CA CYS A 386 -14.87 -7.33 12.34
C CYS A 386 -14.62 -7.08 13.83
N ARG A 387 -14.06 -5.90 14.10
CA ARG A 387 -13.93 -5.33 15.45
C ARG A 387 -14.91 -4.18 15.59
N THR A 388 -15.35 -3.93 16.82
CA THR A 388 -16.16 -2.75 17.13
C THR A 388 -15.33 -1.80 17.98
N VAL A 389 -15.30 -0.53 17.61
CA VAL A 389 -14.63 0.52 18.40
C VAL A 389 -15.36 0.66 19.73
N GLY A 390 -14.65 0.40 20.81
CA GLY A 390 -15.17 0.48 22.18
C GLY A 390 -15.44 1.92 22.64
N PRO A 391 -16.12 2.08 23.78
CA PRO A 391 -16.29 3.39 24.42
C PRO A 391 -14.91 3.97 24.80
N ARG A 392 -14.76 5.28 24.67
CA ARG A 392 -13.55 5.98 25.14
C ARG A 392 -13.49 5.88 26.66
N LEU A 393 -12.41 5.30 27.17
CA LEU A 393 -12.07 5.47 28.58
C LEU A 393 -11.80 6.98 28.82
N PRO A 394 -12.37 7.57 29.90
CA PRO A 394 -12.02 8.93 30.29
C PRO A 394 -10.51 9.01 30.53
N PRO A 395 -9.86 10.16 30.24
CA PRO A 395 -8.46 10.33 30.56
C PRO A 395 -8.25 10.01 32.04
N ALA A 396 -7.29 9.15 32.35
CA ALA A 396 -6.93 8.83 33.72
C ALA A 396 -6.74 10.15 34.48
N ARG A 397 -7.52 10.38 35.54
CA ARG A 397 -7.32 11.53 36.43
C ARG A 397 -5.89 11.44 36.92
N ARG A 398 -5.07 12.44 36.58
CA ARG A 398 -3.75 12.59 37.23
C ARG A 398 -4.02 12.75 38.71
N THR A 399 -3.72 11.75 39.51
CA THR A 399 -3.61 11.87 40.97
C THR A 399 -2.56 12.95 41.22
N PRO A 400 -2.87 14.00 41.99
CA PRO A 400 -1.83 14.92 42.43
C PRO A 400 -0.81 14.14 43.22
N ALA A 401 0.47 14.38 42.96
CA ALA A 401 1.56 13.83 43.74
C ALA A 401 1.36 14.23 45.22
N PRO A 402 1.58 13.34 46.21
CA PRO A 402 1.53 13.70 47.62
C PRO A 402 2.60 14.78 47.83
N GLY A 403 2.18 15.95 48.32
CA GLY A 403 3.06 17.06 48.65
C GLY A 403 4.05 16.62 49.72
N THR A 404 5.33 16.88 49.48
CA THR A 404 6.40 16.94 50.48
C THR A 404 6.47 18.30 51.08
#